data_cb355c2813dae5574d18f65aeeba6fdf
#
_entry.id   cb355c2813dae5574d18f65aeeba6fdf
#
_cell.length_a   1.000
_cell.length_b   1.000
_cell.length_c   1.000
_cell.angle_alpha   90.00
_cell.angle_beta   90.00
_cell.angle_gamma   90.00
#
_symmetry.space_group_name_H-M   'P 1'
#
loop_
_entity.id
_entity.type
_entity.pdbx_description
1 polymer ?
#
loop_
_entity_poly.entity_id
_entity_poly.type
_entity_poly.pdbx_seq_one_letter_code
_entity_poly.pdbx_strand_id
1 'polypeptide(L)'
;TDLPVIIFDDFTTDSKYVDFPFKVKSSAMKILTANEKLINTKYAFYAMQCIECDCYNHKRYWISEYSKLCIPIPPKEEQKRIINIVKMAFKKLDAIMENL
;
A
#
# COMPACT_ATOMS: atom_id res chain seq x y z
N THR A 1 5.11 16.07 6.75
CA THR A 1 4.44 16.06 8.03
C THR A 1 3.24 15.14 8.12
N ASP A 2 2.69 14.73 6.99
CA ASP A 2 1.53 13.81 6.96
C ASP A 2 1.96 12.34 6.80
N LEU A 3 3.16 12.03 7.24
CA LEU A 3 3.71 10.68 7.17
C LEU A 3 3.13 9.78 8.26
N PRO A 4 2.99 8.49 8.02
CA PRO A 4 3.30 7.78 6.79
C PRO A 4 2.26 7.97 5.69
N VAL A 5 2.67 7.75 4.44
CA VAL A 5 1.78 7.81 3.29
C VAL A 5 2.04 6.62 2.37
N ILE A 6 1.13 6.40 1.42
CA ILE A 6 1.32 5.43 0.35
C ILE A 6 1.50 6.22 -0.95
N ILE A 7 2.58 5.94 -1.67
CA ILE A 7 2.77 6.51 -3.00
C ILE A 7 2.29 5.48 -4.02
N PHE A 8 1.38 5.91 -4.89
CA PHE A 8 0.76 5.04 -5.88
C PHE A 8 1.08 5.55 -7.28
N ASP A 9 1.62 4.66 -8.14
CA ASP A 9 1.86 4.99 -9.54
C ASP A 9 0.59 4.76 -10.34
N ASP A 10 0.08 5.82 -10.94
CA ASP A 10 -1.21 5.84 -11.64
C ASP A 10 -1.20 4.99 -12.92
N PHE A 11 -0.05 4.70 -13.49
CA PHE A 11 0.05 3.90 -14.72
C PHE A 11 0.38 2.43 -14.48
N THR A 12 1.29 2.15 -13.55
CA THR A 12 1.73 0.77 -13.28
C THR A 12 0.97 0.11 -12.15
N THR A 13 0.25 0.88 -11.34
CA THR A 13 -0.40 0.45 -10.10
C THR A 13 0.55 -0.01 -9.00
N ASP A 14 1.85 0.18 -9.17
CA ASP A 14 2.82 -0.05 -8.10
C ASP A 14 2.60 0.91 -6.95
N SER A 15 2.85 0.46 -5.75
CA SER A 15 2.69 1.30 -4.55
C SER A 15 3.84 1.08 -3.59
N LYS A 16 4.11 2.11 -2.79
CA LYS A 16 5.15 2.07 -1.76
C LYS A 16 4.64 2.72 -0.48
N TYR A 17 4.99 2.11 0.64
CA TYR A 17 4.77 2.72 1.95
C TYR A 17 5.97 3.59 2.28
N VAL A 18 5.73 4.86 2.61
CA VAL A 18 6.81 5.84 2.86
C VAL A 18 6.57 6.54 4.18
N ASP A 19 7.54 6.46 5.08
CA ASP A 19 7.49 7.09 6.40
C ASP A 19 8.61 8.12 6.61
N PHE A 20 9.25 8.57 5.52
CA PHE A 20 10.31 9.57 5.55
C PHE A 20 10.02 10.70 4.56
N PRO A 21 10.60 11.91 4.74
CA PRO A 21 10.38 13.01 3.80
C PRO A 21 10.88 12.70 2.39
N PHE A 22 10.12 13.14 1.39
CA PHE A 22 10.42 12.87 -0.01
C PHE A 22 9.86 13.97 -0.90
N LYS A 23 10.28 13.97 -2.17
CA LYS A 23 9.74 14.87 -3.19
C LYS A 23 9.05 14.07 -4.29
N VAL A 24 7.87 14.53 -4.70
CA VAL A 24 7.15 13.94 -5.83
C VAL A 24 7.64 14.58 -7.12
N LYS A 25 8.06 13.75 -8.09
CA LYS A 25 8.64 14.23 -9.35
C LYS A 25 7.71 14.09 -10.55
N SER A 26 6.54 13.49 -10.37
CA SER A 26 5.62 13.21 -11.47
C SER A 26 4.18 13.38 -11.02
N SER A 27 3.34 13.92 -11.90
CA SER A 27 1.89 14.00 -11.65
C SER A 27 1.19 12.65 -11.70
N ALA A 28 1.85 11.61 -12.22
CA ALA A 28 1.33 10.25 -12.20
C ALA A 28 1.48 9.60 -10.82
N MET A 29 2.29 10.18 -9.93
CA MET A 29 2.46 9.68 -8.58
C MET A 29 1.38 10.27 -7.68
N LYS A 30 0.53 9.42 -7.13
CA LYS A 30 -0.53 9.84 -6.20
C LYS A 30 -0.05 9.58 -4.77
N ILE A 31 -0.31 10.55 -3.89
CA ILE A 31 0.01 10.43 -2.47
C ILE A 31 -1.28 10.12 -1.74
N LEU A 32 -1.34 8.95 -1.10
CA LEU A 32 -2.53 8.50 -0.40
C LEU A 32 -2.30 8.58 1.10
N THR A 33 -3.18 9.28 1.78
CA THR A 33 -3.15 9.42 3.24
C THR A 33 -4.35 8.69 3.83
N ALA A 34 -4.09 7.78 4.74
CA ALA A 34 -5.15 7.03 5.39
C ALA A 34 -5.80 7.84 6.50
N ASN A 35 -7.11 7.61 6.71
CA ASN A 35 -7.78 8.10 7.90
C ASN A 35 -7.41 7.18 9.07
N GLU A 36 -6.39 7.56 9.83
CA GLU A 36 -5.81 6.72 10.89
C GLU A 36 -6.79 6.44 12.05
N LYS A 37 -7.92 7.13 12.12
CA LYS A 37 -8.96 6.80 13.09
C LYS A 37 -9.66 5.49 12.75
N LEU A 38 -9.70 5.13 11.45
CA LEU A 38 -10.40 3.95 10.96
C LEU A 38 -9.46 2.88 10.46
N ILE A 39 -8.36 3.26 9.80
CA ILE A 39 -7.48 2.33 9.13
C ILE A 39 -6.02 2.73 9.34
N ASN A 40 -5.19 1.74 9.67
CA ASN A 40 -3.75 1.93 9.76
C ASN A 40 -3.16 2.00 8.35
N THR A 41 -2.29 2.97 8.10
CA THR A 41 -1.68 3.16 6.76
C THR A 41 -0.95 1.90 6.30
N LYS A 42 -0.24 1.22 7.18
CA LYS A 42 0.48 -0.02 6.84
C LYS A 42 -0.49 -1.13 6.44
N TYR A 43 -1.60 -1.26 7.15
CA TYR A 43 -2.66 -2.21 6.78
C TYR A 43 -3.23 -1.88 5.40
N ALA A 44 -3.53 -0.61 5.15
CA ALA A 44 -4.03 -0.16 3.84
C ALA A 44 -3.05 -0.52 2.73
N PHE A 45 -1.76 -0.30 2.96
CA PHE A 45 -0.73 -0.65 1.99
C PHE A 45 -0.74 -2.17 1.68
N TYR A 46 -0.77 -3.01 2.72
CA TYR A 46 -0.82 -4.46 2.50
C TYR A 46 -2.10 -4.91 1.79
N ALA A 47 -3.24 -4.31 2.12
CA ALA A 47 -4.51 -4.62 1.44
C ALA A 47 -4.44 -4.26 -0.04
N MET A 48 -3.81 -3.14 -0.38
CA MET A 48 -3.64 -2.73 -1.78
C MET A 48 -2.78 -3.71 -2.58
N GLN A 49 -1.82 -4.40 -1.93
CA GLN A 49 -0.99 -5.38 -2.62
C GLN A 49 -1.78 -6.60 -3.08
N CYS A 50 -2.97 -6.83 -2.51
CA CYS A 50 -3.83 -7.96 -2.89
C CYS A 50 -4.72 -7.64 -4.09
N ILE A 51 -4.72 -6.41 -4.59
CA ILE A 51 -5.52 -6.00 -5.74
C ILE A 51 -4.76 -6.33 -7.02
N GLU A 52 -5.40 -7.07 -7.91
CA GLU A 52 -4.83 -7.37 -9.22
C GLU A 52 -5.35 -6.39 -10.26
N CYS A 53 -4.47 -5.95 -11.14
CA CYS A 53 -4.82 -5.02 -12.21
C CYS A 53 -4.19 -5.43 -13.53
N ASP A 54 -5.00 -5.35 -14.59
CA ASP A 54 -4.53 -5.52 -15.97
C ASP A 54 -4.09 -4.15 -16.48
N CYS A 55 -2.77 -3.91 -16.52
CA CYS A 55 -2.22 -2.61 -16.86
C CYS A 55 -1.94 -2.44 -18.37
N TYR A 56 -2.56 -3.23 -19.25
CA TYR A 56 -2.34 -3.17 -20.70
C TYR A 56 -2.97 -1.96 -21.37
N ASN A 57 -3.95 -1.34 -20.74
CA ASN A 57 -4.71 -0.26 -21.37
C ASN A 57 -4.07 1.12 -21.27
N HIS A 58 -2.93 1.26 -20.60
CA HIS A 58 -2.18 2.52 -20.44
C HIS A 58 -3.03 3.69 -19.94
N LYS A 59 -4.02 3.42 -19.08
CA LYS A 59 -4.88 4.46 -18.50
C LYS A 59 -4.41 4.85 -17.11
N ARG A 60 -5.00 5.88 -16.56
CA ARG A 60 -4.69 6.34 -15.21
C ARG A 60 -5.59 5.58 -14.23
N TYR A 61 -5.01 4.60 -13.55
CA TYR A 61 -5.76 3.60 -12.77
C TYR A 61 -6.37 4.14 -11.48
N TRP A 62 -5.80 5.18 -10.88
CA TRP A 62 -6.36 5.73 -9.65
C TRP A 62 -7.77 6.27 -9.89
N ILE A 63 -7.92 7.15 -10.88
CA ILE A 63 -9.22 7.78 -11.18
C ILE A 63 -10.22 6.77 -11.70
N SER A 64 -9.80 5.90 -12.61
CA SER A 64 -10.72 4.99 -13.30
C SER A 64 -11.12 3.78 -12.49
N GLU A 65 -10.27 3.30 -11.57
CA GLU A 65 -10.50 2.04 -10.88
C GLU A 65 -10.18 2.08 -9.39
N TYR A 66 -8.94 2.40 -9.00
CA TYR A 66 -8.47 2.20 -7.61
C TYR A 66 -9.18 3.08 -6.60
N SER A 67 -9.52 4.32 -6.94
CA SER A 67 -10.23 5.21 -6.03
C SER A 67 -11.63 4.71 -5.67
N LYS A 68 -12.17 3.81 -6.48
CA LYS A 68 -13.53 3.28 -6.32
C LYS A 68 -13.56 1.91 -5.65
N LEU A 69 -12.41 1.30 -5.42
CA LEU A 69 -12.34 -0.02 -4.81
C LEU A 69 -12.60 0.06 -3.31
N CYS A 70 -13.28 -0.98 -2.82
CA CYS A 70 -13.53 -1.13 -1.40
C CYS A 70 -12.59 -2.19 -0.85
N ILE A 71 -11.96 -1.89 0.29
CA ILE A 71 -11.16 -2.87 1.02
C ILE A 71 -11.82 -3.15 2.36
N PRO A 72 -11.70 -4.38 2.90
CA PRO A 72 -12.24 -4.67 4.22
C PRO A 72 -11.47 -3.89 5.28
N ILE A 73 -12.20 -3.27 6.23
CA ILE A 73 -11.60 -2.52 7.32
C ILE A 73 -12.02 -3.17 8.63
N PRO A 74 -11.24 -4.14 9.14
CA PRO A 74 -11.52 -4.75 10.44
C PRO A 74 -11.20 -3.78 11.57
N PRO A 75 -11.59 -4.10 12.81
CA PRO A 75 -11.21 -3.28 13.97
C PRO A 75 -9.70 -3.07 14.05
N LYS A 76 -9.27 -1.96 14.65
CA LYS A 76 -7.87 -1.58 14.74
C LYS A 76 -6.96 -2.68 15.32
N GLU A 77 -7.44 -3.37 16.34
CA GLU A 77 -6.65 -4.47 16.95
C GLU A 77 -6.40 -5.62 15.97
N GLU A 78 -7.40 -5.93 15.15
CA GLU A 78 -7.24 -6.94 14.11
C GLU A 78 -6.29 -6.48 13.00
N GLN A 79 -6.31 -5.20 12.64
CA GLN A 79 -5.36 -4.62 11.68
C GLN A 79 -3.93 -4.79 12.18
N LYS A 80 -3.69 -4.50 13.47
CA LYS A 80 -2.35 -4.67 14.08
C LYS A 80 -1.90 -6.12 14.04
N ARG A 81 -2.82 -7.05 14.34
CA ARG A 81 -2.53 -8.49 14.30
C ARG A 81 -2.10 -8.93 12.89
N ILE A 82 -2.84 -8.48 11.88
CA ILE A 82 -2.54 -8.79 10.48
C ILE A 82 -1.18 -8.21 10.08
N ILE A 83 -0.90 -6.96 10.43
CA ILE A 83 0.39 -6.33 10.14
C ILE A 83 1.53 -7.14 10.74
N ASN A 84 1.40 -7.58 11.98
CA ASN A 84 2.45 -8.34 12.66
C ASN A 84 2.67 -9.70 11.99
N ILE A 85 1.60 -10.38 11.58
CA ILE A 85 1.70 -11.65 10.86
C ILE A 85 2.44 -11.48 9.54
N VAL A 86 2.11 -10.44 8.78
CA VAL A 86 2.76 -10.15 7.50
C VAL A 86 4.25 -9.85 7.70
N LYS A 87 4.59 -9.03 8.71
CA LYS A 87 5.98 -8.72 9.03
C LYS A 87 6.78 -9.97 9.39
N MET A 88 6.18 -10.87 10.17
CA MET A 88 6.83 -12.12 10.54
C MET A 88 7.06 -13.02 9.33
N ALA A 89 6.10 -13.08 8.41
CA ALA A 89 6.23 -13.85 7.19
C ALA A 89 7.37 -13.34 6.31
N PHE A 90 7.48 -12.02 6.13
CA PHE A 90 8.58 -11.43 5.37
C PHE A 90 9.94 -11.69 6.04
N LYS A 91 10.00 -11.59 7.37
CA LYS A 91 11.23 -11.86 8.11
C LYS A 91 11.71 -13.30 7.91
N LYS A 92 10.77 -14.26 7.91
CA LYS A 92 11.10 -15.67 7.66
C LYS A 92 11.57 -15.91 6.24
N LEU A 93 10.93 -15.26 5.25
CA LEU A 93 11.33 -15.34 3.85
C LEU A 93 12.75 -14.79 3.66
N ASP A 94 13.06 -13.65 4.26
CA ASP A 94 14.39 -13.05 4.19
C ASP A 94 15.45 -13.98 4.77
N ALA A 95 15.15 -14.62 5.88
CA ALA A 95 16.07 -15.60 6.49
C ALA A 95 16.32 -16.80 5.58
N ILE A 96 15.28 -17.29 4.91
CA ILE A 96 15.41 -18.38 3.94
C ILE A 96 16.27 -17.94 2.75
N MET A 97 16.04 -16.76 2.21
CA MET A 97 16.78 -16.23 1.07
C MET A 97 18.27 -16.00 1.39
N GLU A 98 18.58 -15.59 2.63
CA GLU A 98 19.97 -15.42 3.06
C GLU A 98 20.74 -16.74 3.07
N ASN A 99 20.06 -17.88 3.21
CA ASN A 99 20.67 -19.20 3.27
C ASN A 99 20.73 -19.90 1.90
N LEU A 100 20.27 -19.24 0.87
CA LEU A 100 20.39 -19.74 -0.49
C LEU A 100 21.68 -19.25 -1.12
#